data_3a7d3c92cd8bd24603fd83ed8f53fd20
#
_entry.id   3a7d3c92cd8bd24603fd83ed8f53fd20
#
_cell.length_a   1.000
_cell.length_b   1.000
_cell.length_c   1.000
_cell.angle_alpha   90.00
_cell.angle_beta   90.00
_cell.angle_gamma   90.00
#
_symmetry.space_group_name_H-M   'P 1'
#
loop_
_entity.id
_entity.type
_entity.pdbx_description
1 polymer ?
#
loop_
_entity_poly.entity_id
_entity_poly.type
_entity_poly.pdbx_seq_one_letter_code
_entity_poly.pdbx_strand_id
1 'polypeptide(L)'
;MLNEKDLENFLKERNVNFEIVKFEKNVVTSTSAANQVEGIIIKSILLICDEFPILCILLGKDRIDFEKVRREVNCKDVRLAKAKEVKEITGYDIGALPPIAHKQKITTIIDKKLTEIKEDEIIYCGGGSHYHLLRIEKGKLLKILGESGNKRYKPINF
;
A
#
# COMPACT_ATOMS: atom_id res chain seq x y z
N MET A 1 -8.82 2.08 15.94
CA MET A 1 -7.86 1.42 15.01
C MET A 1 -8.61 0.76 13.87
N LEU A 2 -8.13 0.94 12.65
CA LEU A 2 -8.72 0.31 11.48
C LEU A 2 -8.22 -1.13 11.32
N ASN A 3 -9.00 -1.97 10.63
CA ASN A 3 -8.66 -3.35 10.41
C ASN A 3 -9.21 -3.83 9.05
N GLU A 4 -9.17 -5.15 8.82
CA GLU A 4 -9.62 -5.76 7.56
C GLU A 4 -11.09 -5.49 7.25
N LYS A 5 -11.92 -5.26 8.25
CA LYS A 5 -13.34 -4.95 8.02
C LYS A 5 -13.52 -3.54 7.47
N ASP A 6 -12.70 -2.61 7.92
CA ASP A 6 -12.73 -1.23 7.41
C ASP A 6 -12.32 -1.22 5.94
N LEU A 7 -11.29 -1.99 5.59
CA LEU A 7 -10.85 -2.15 4.22
C LEU A 7 -11.95 -2.78 3.36
N GLU A 8 -12.59 -3.82 3.86
CA GLU A 8 -13.69 -4.49 3.17
C GLU A 8 -14.82 -3.52 2.88
N ASN A 9 -15.25 -2.76 3.88
CA ASN A 9 -16.32 -1.78 3.72
C ASN A 9 -15.98 -0.69 2.71
N PHE A 10 -14.74 -0.20 2.76
CA PHE A 10 -14.25 0.79 1.81
C PHE A 10 -14.39 0.30 0.36
N LEU A 11 -13.99 -0.95 0.12
CA LEU A 11 -14.04 -1.53 -1.22
C LEU A 11 -15.47 -1.86 -1.67
N LYS A 12 -16.32 -2.34 -0.75
CA LYS A 12 -17.72 -2.62 -1.05
C LYS A 12 -18.47 -1.36 -1.48
N GLU A 13 -18.20 -0.24 -0.83
CA GLU A 13 -18.80 1.03 -1.19
C GLU A 13 -18.47 1.48 -2.60
N ARG A 14 -17.36 1.00 -3.14
CA ARG A 14 -16.90 1.35 -4.50
C ARG A 14 -17.27 0.33 -5.56
N ASN A 15 -18.00 -0.71 -5.18
CA ASN A 15 -18.49 -1.74 -6.11
C ASN A 15 -17.38 -2.38 -6.96
N VAL A 16 -16.22 -2.63 -6.36
CA VAL A 16 -15.13 -3.35 -7.02
C VAL A 16 -15.09 -4.79 -6.56
N ASN A 17 -14.65 -5.68 -7.44
CA ASN A 17 -14.44 -7.07 -7.07
C ASN A 17 -13.09 -7.18 -6.35
N PHE A 18 -13.11 -7.84 -5.22
CA PHE A 18 -11.91 -8.06 -4.41
C PHE A 18 -12.14 -9.27 -3.50
N GLU A 19 -11.08 -9.69 -2.87
CA GLU A 19 -11.16 -10.71 -1.84
C GLU A 19 -10.18 -10.35 -0.72
N ILE A 20 -10.62 -10.47 0.53
CA ILE A 20 -9.73 -10.35 1.68
C ILE A 20 -9.50 -11.76 2.17
N VAL A 21 -8.28 -12.24 2.00
CA VAL A 21 -7.92 -13.62 2.27
C VAL A 21 -7.29 -13.74 3.64
N LYS A 22 -7.81 -14.67 4.45
CA LYS A 22 -7.28 -14.94 5.78
C LYS A 22 -6.27 -16.07 5.74
N PHE A 23 -5.18 -15.92 6.49
CA PHE A 23 -4.13 -16.92 6.60
C PHE A 23 -3.95 -17.32 8.06
N GLU A 24 -3.53 -18.56 8.29
CA GLU A 24 -3.23 -19.05 9.62
C GLU A 24 -1.89 -18.53 10.14
N LYS A 25 -0.97 -18.23 9.22
CA LYS A 25 0.34 -17.67 9.54
C LYS A 25 0.35 -16.18 9.28
N ASN A 26 1.22 -15.49 9.98
CA ASN A 26 1.43 -14.07 9.84
C ASN A 26 1.93 -13.72 8.43
N VAL A 27 1.34 -12.70 7.81
CA VAL A 27 1.70 -12.24 6.46
C VAL A 27 2.14 -10.78 6.45
N VAL A 28 2.69 -10.28 7.56
CA VAL A 28 3.05 -8.86 7.69
C VAL A 28 4.24 -8.42 6.84
N THR A 29 5.12 -9.32 6.44
CA THR A 29 6.25 -8.98 5.59
C THR A 29 6.02 -9.51 4.17
N SER A 30 6.68 -8.90 3.19
CA SER A 30 6.61 -9.40 1.81
C SER A 30 7.09 -10.85 1.71
N THR A 31 8.11 -11.21 2.49
CA THR A 31 8.63 -12.57 2.50
C THR A 31 7.62 -13.55 3.09
N SER A 32 7.02 -13.21 4.24
CA SER A 32 6.01 -14.08 4.85
C SER A 32 4.77 -14.21 3.97
N ALA A 33 4.35 -13.13 3.30
CA ALA A 33 3.25 -13.17 2.36
C ALA A 33 3.59 -14.05 1.15
N ALA A 34 4.78 -13.91 0.58
CA ALA A 34 5.21 -14.69 -0.58
C ALA A 34 5.23 -16.20 -0.28
N ASN A 35 5.44 -16.59 0.98
CA ASN A 35 5.41 -17.99 1.37
C ASN A 35 3.99 -18.56 1.44
N GLN A 36 2.95 -17.73 1.42
CA GLN A 36 1.55 -18.13 1.56
C GLN A 36 0.78 -18.08 0.24
N VAL A 37 1.23 -17.30 -0.73
CA VAL A 37 0.50 -17.14 -1.99
C VAL A 37 1.43 -17.21 -3.18
N GLU A 38 0.87 -17.66 -4.32
CA GLU A 38 1.53 -17.58 -5.60
C GLU A 38 0.97 -16.36 -6.31
N GLY A 39 1.81 -15.38 -6.57
CA GLY A 39 1.37 -14.17 -7.22
C GLY A 39 2.26 -12.98 -6.90
N ILE A 40 1.85 -11.84 -7.39
CA ILE A 40 2.60 -10.61 -7.20
C ILE A 40 2.25 -9.99 -5.87
N ILE A 41 3.25 -9.79 -5.02
CA ILE A 41 3.10 -9.12 -3.73
C ILE A 41 3.46 -7.65 -3.91
N ILE A 42 2.59 -6.78 -3.43
CA ILE A 42 2.79 -5.33 -3.43
C ILE A 42 2.75 -4.84 -1.99
N LYS A 43 3.69 -3.99 -1.64
CA LYS A 43 3.76 -3.44 -0.29
C LYS A 43 3.51 -1.94 -0.28
N SER A 44 2.99 -1.47 0.83
CA SER A 44 2.74 -0.06 1.09
C SER A 44 3.61 0.36 2.26
N ILE A 45 4.48 1.33 2.04
CA ILE A 45 5.42 1.81 3.05
C ILE A 45 5.20 3.30 3.27
N LEU A 46 5.01 3.68 4.53
CA LEU A 46 4.83 5.08 4.89
C LEU A 46 6.18 5.71 5.19
N LEU A 47 6.45 6.80 4.52
CA LEU A 47 7.64 7.62 4.74
C LEU A 47 7.22 8.96 5.32
N ILE A 48 8.14 9.59 6.02
CA ILE A 48 7.98 10.98 6.46
C ILE A 48 8.99 11.83 5.69
N CYS A 49 8.47 12.75 4.87
CA CYS A 49 9.27 13.70 4.10
C CYS A 49 9.16 15.05 4.80
N ASP A 50 10.26 15.49 5.40
CA ASP A 50 10.26 16.65 6.31
C ASP A 50 9.26 16.36 7.44
N GLU A 51 8.02 16.85 7.35
CA GLU A 51 6.99 16.55 8.31
C GLU A 51 5.73 15.95 7.66
N PHE A 52 5.80 15.64 6.36
CA PHE A 52 4.64 15.12 5.63
C PHE A 52 4.69 13.61 5.46
N PRO A 53 3.56 12.94 5.60
CA PRO A 53 3.51 11.53 5.26
C PRO A 53 3.42 11.33 3.75
N ILE A 54 4.20 10.38 3.25
CA ILE A 54 4.16 9.94 1.85
C ILE A 54 4.01 8.44 1.85
N LEU A 55 3.02 7.91 1.15
CA LEU A 55 2.84 6.48 1.00
C LEU A 55 3.50 6.03 -0.29
N CYS A 56 4.39 5.05 -0.19
CA CYS A 56 5.05 4.47 -1.35
C CYS A 56 4.51 3.08 -1.60
N ILE A 57 4.07 2.82 -2.82
CA ILE A 57 3.53 1.52 -3.23
C ILE A 57 4.48 0.92 -4.25
N LEU A 58 5.03 -0.24 -3.94
CA LEU A 58 6.04 -0.89 -4.76
C LEU A 58 5.96 -2.41 -4.64
N LEU A 59 6.70 -3.12 -5.51
CA LEU A 59 6.77 -4.57 -5.45
C LEU A 59 7.37 -5.01 -4.12
N GLY A 60 6.83 -6.09 -3.56
CA GLY A 60 7.27 -6.60 -2.27
C GLY A 60 8.75 -6.97 -2.23
N LYS A 61 9.31 -7.40 -3.35
CA LYS A 61 10.72 -7.78 -3.46
C LYS A 61 11.68 -6.60 -3.60
N ASP A 62 11.18 -5.43 -3.90
CA ASP A 62 12.00 -4.24 -4.15
C ASP A 62 12.20 -3.41 -2.88
N ARG A 63 13.16 -2.52 -2.94
CA ARG A 63 13.47 -1.59 -1.84
C ARG A 63 13.26 -0.17 -2.32
N ILE A 64 12.91 0.70 -1.38
CA ILE A 64 12.76 2.12 -1.66
C ILE A 64 14.14 2.76 -1.80
N ASP A 65 14.30 3.54 -2.86
CA ASP A 65 15.43 4.43 -3.01
C ASP A 65 15.03 5.78 -2.40
N PHE A 66 15.47 6.02 -1.17
CA PHE A 66 15.10 7.22 -0.42
C PHE A 66 15.50 8.50 -1.13
N GLU A 67 16.65 8.49 -1.80
CA GLU A 67 17.12 9.67 -2.51
C GLU A 67 16.24 10.00 -3.71
N LYS A 68 15.74 8.99 -4.42
CA LYS A 68 14.80 9.22 -5.52
C LYS A 68 13.49 9.80 -5.00
N VAL A 69 12.98 9.27 -3.89
CA VAL A 69 11.76 9.80 -3.28
C VAL A 69 11.96 11.25 -2.87
N ARG A 70 13.08 11.53 -2.19
CA ARG A 70 13.40 12.88 -1.72
C ARG A 70 13.38 13.88 -2.87
N ARG A 71 14.02 13.53 -3.98
CA ARG A 71 14.05 14.39 -5.17
C ARG A 71 12.70 14.55 -5.81
N GLU A 72 11.95 13.45 -5.90
CA GLU A 72 10.66 13.44 -6.56
C GLU A 72 9.63 14.29 -5.82
N VAL A 73 9.62 14.23 -4.50
CA VAL A 73 8.68 15.02 -3.69
C VAL A 73 9.27 16.35 -3.25
N ASN A 74 10.53 16.61 -3.60
CA ASN A 74 11.20 17.85 -3.31
C ASN A 74 11.21 18.20 -1.82
N CYS A 75 11.64 17.28 -0.99
CA CYS A 75 11.82 17.51 0.44
C CYS A 75 13.30 17.41 0.81
N LYS A 76 13.65 17.85 2.01
CA LYS A 76 15.04 17.86 2.49
C LYS A 76 15.43 16.51 3.08
N ASP A 77 14.57 15.94 3.90
CA ASP A 77 14.84 14.70 4.59
C ASP A 77 13.71 13.71 4.40
N VAL A 78 14.07 12.44 4.16
CA VAL A 78 13.11 11.33 4.05
C VAL A 78 13.53 10.23 5.00
N ARG A 79 12.59 9.70 5.74
CA ARG A 79 12.81 8.56 6.62
C ARG A 79 11.60 7.63 6.66
N LEU A 80 11.80 6.41 7.11
CA LEU A 80 10.68 5.52 7.37
C LEU A 80 9.85 6.07 8.52
N ALA A 81 8.53 5.99 8.40
CA ALA A 81 7.67 6.29 9.52
C ALA A 81 7.85 5.23 10.61
N LYS A 82 7.77 5.64 11.85
CA LYS A 82 7.80 4.73 12.99
C LYS A 82 6.44 4.03 13.11
N ALA A 83 6.41 2.86 13.74
CA ALA A 83 5.17 2.10 13.91
C ALA A 83 4.04 2.95 14.49
N LYS A 84 4.35 3.78 15.47
CA LYS A 84 3.37 4.67 16.08
C LYS A 84 2.82 5.70 15.08
N GLU A 85 3.70 6.25 14.25
CA GLU A 85 3.30 7.21 13.22
C GLU A 85 2.41 6.55 12.16
N VAL A 86 2.76 5.34 11.74
CA VAL A 86 1.94 4.59 10.79
C VAL A 86 0.53 4.43 11.33
N LYS A 87 0.40 4.02 12.58
CA LYS A 87 -0.91 3.82 13.20
C LYS A 87 -1.70 5.13 13.35
N GLU A 88 -1.05 6.19 13.78
CA GLU A 88 -1.69 7.49 13.94
C GLU A 88 -2.15 8.09 12.62
N ILE A 89 -1.34 7.96 11.57
CA ILE A 89 -1.60 8.57 10.27
C ILE A 89 -2.55 7.73 9.43
N THR A 90 -2.33 6.42 9.39
CA THR A 90 -3.12 5.53 8.50
C THR A 90 -4.29 4.87 9.18
N GLY A 91 -4.22 4.68 10.48
CA GLY A 91 -5.20 3.92 11.26
C GLY A 91 -4.86 2.44 11.39
N TYR A 92 -3.87 1.94 10.65
CA TYR A 92 -3.50 0.53 10.64
C TYR A 92 -2.18 0.26 11.33
N ASP A 93 -1.99 -0.95 11.81
CA ASP A 93 -0.70 -1.38 12.33
C ASP A 93 0.31 -1.49 11.19
N ILE A 94 1.58 -1.24 11.51
CA ILE A 94 2.66 -1.44 10.56
C ILE A 94 2.70 -2.92 10.15
N GLY A 95 2.93 -3.19 8.86
CA GLY A 95 2.90 -4.55 8.35
C GLY A 95 1.51 -5.03 7.93
N ALA A 96 0.45 -4.37 8.38
CA ALA A 96 -0.93 -4.66 7.99
C ALA A 96 -1.47 -3.60 7.03
N LEU A 97 -0.67 -2.61 6.69
CA LEU A 97 -1.07 -1.42 5.95
C LEU A 97 -1.53 -1.75 4.53
N PRO A 98 -2.79 -1.48 4.20
CA PRO A 98 -3.24 -1.59 2.81
C PRO A 98 -2.84 -0.34 2.03
N PRO A 99 -2.87 -0.40 0.69
CA PRO A 99 -2.54 0.77 -0.14
C PRO A 99 -3.63 1.84 -0.17
N ILE A 100 -4.80 1.54 0.36
CA ILE A 100 -6.00 2.38 0.32
C ILE A 100 -6.75 2.28 1.65
N ALA A 101 -7.83 3.03 1.78
CA ALA A 101 -8.75 2.97 2.93
C ALA A 101 -8.15 3.50 4.23
N HIS A 102 -7.31 4.50 4.12
CA HIS A 102 -6.64 5.08 5.29
C HIS A 102 -7.54 6.05 6.05
N LYS A 103 -7.18 6.29 7.30
CA LYS A 103 -7.86 7.21 8.20
C LYS A 103 -7.91 8.63 7.66
N GLN A 104 -6.88 9.04 6.93
CA GLN A 104 -6.81 10.36 6.30
C GLN A 104 -6.18 10.25 4.93
N LYS A 105 -6.29 11.31 4.16
CA LYS A 105 -5.70 11.36 2.83
C LYS A 105 -4.19 11.45 2.93
N ILE A 106 -3.49 10.67 2.13
CA ILE A 106 -2.03 10.62 2.14
C ILE A 106 -1.53 10.72 0.72
N THR A 107 -0.58 11.61 0.49
CA THR A 107 0.10 11.70 -0.82
C THR A 107 0.72 10.34 -1.13
N THR A 108 0.41 9.80 -2.29
CA THR A 108 0.83 8.44 -2.65
C THR A 108 1.68 8.45 -3.91
N ILE A 109 2.79 7.73 -3.85
CA ILE A 109 3.71 7.55 -4.97
C ILE A 109 3.71 6.07 -5.33
N ILE A 110 3.66 5.77 -6.62
CA ILE A 110 3.60 4.39 -7.10
C ILE A 110 4.82 4.10 -7.96
N ASP A 111 5.44 2.95 -7.74
CA ASP A 111 6.54 2.50 -8.58
C ASP A 111 6.02 2.30 -10.01
N LYS A 112 6.75 2.83 -10.96
CA LYS A 112 6.42 2.71 -12.38
C LYS A 112 6.26 1.25 -12.81
N LYS A 113 7.01 0.33 -12.23
CA LYS A 113 6.89 -1.10 -12.53
C LYS A 113 5.48 -1.62 -12.33
N LEU A 114 4.73 -1.08 -11.37
CA LEU A 114 3.35 -1.49 -11.13
C LEU A 114 2.45 -1.09 -12.29
N THR A 115 2.72 0.02 -12.93
CA THR A 115 1.91 0.48 -14.06
C THR A 115 2.11 -0.38 -15.30
N GLU A 116 3.22 -1.14 -15.35
CA GLU A 116 3.56 -2.02 -16.47
C GLU A 116 2.96 -3.43 -16.35
N ILE A 117 2.42 -3.76 -15.18
CA ILE A 117 1.72 -5.02 -14.95
C ILE A 117 0.38 -4.97 -15.70
N LYS A 118 -0.06 -6.12 -16.22
CA LYS A 118 -1.36 -6.19 -16.92
C LYS A 118 -2.49 -5.77 -16.00
N GLU A 119 -3.50 -5.12 -16.55
CA GLU A 119 -4.64 -4.61 -15.80
C GLU A 119 -5.41 -5.70 -15.04
N ASP A 120 -5.52 -6.88 -15.64
CA ASP A 120 -6.25 -8.00 -15.04
C ASP A 120 -5.39 -8.93 -14.18
N GLU A 121 -4.12 -8.60 -14.01
CA GLU A 121 -3.22 -9.39 -13.17
C GLU A 121 -3.64 -9.25 -11.70
N ILE A 122 -3.71 -10.38 -11.01
CA ILE A 122 -4.05 -10.40 -9.59
C ILE A 122 -2.83 -10.04 -8.78
N ILE A 123 -3.03 -9.13 -7.84
CA ILE A 123 -1.99 -8.72 -6.90
C ILE A 123 -2.47 -8.93 -5.47
N TYR A 124 -1.53 -9.08 -4.57
CA TYR A 124 -1.76 -9.21 -3.14
C TYR A 124 -1.09 -8.05 -2.42
N CYS A 125 -1.79 -7.42 -1.51
CA CYS A 125 -1.25 -6.31 -0.73
C CYS A 125 -1.76 -6.38 0.70
N GLY A 126 -1.33 -5.47 1.56
CA GLY A 126 -1.76 -5.45 2.96
C GLY A 126 -3.27 -5.50 3.08
N GLY A 127 -3.75 -6.36 3.97
CA GLY A 127 -5.17 -6.64 4.13
C GLY A 127 -5.81 -6.06 5.38
N GLY A 128 -5.11 -5.19 6.09
CA GLY A 128 -5.68 -4.52 7.26
C GLY A 128 -5.43 -5.24 8.57
N SER A 129 -4.90 -6.44 8.56
CA SER A 129 -4.48 -7.17 9.75
C SER A 129 -3.24 -7.99 9.44
N HIS A 130 -2.61 -8.53 10.49
CA HIS A 130 -1.40 -9.34 10.35
C HIS A 130 -1.65 -10.69 9.69
N TYR A 131 -2.91 -11.09 9.54
CA TYR A 131 -3.29 -12.40 9.01
C TYR A 131 -4.14 -12.31 7.75
N HIS A 132 -4.27 -11.12 7.17
CA HIS A 132 -5.09 -10.93 5.98
C HIS A 132 -4.31 -10.24 4.88
N LEU A 133 -4.57 -10.64 3.64
CA LEU A 133 -4.08 -9.94 2.46
C LEU A 133 -5.28 -9.55 1.59
N LEU A 134 -5.17 -8.40 0.96
CA LEU A 134 -6.11 -7.99 -0.07
C LEU A 134 -5.68 -8.61 -1.39
N ARG A 135 -6.60 -9.30 -2.05
CA ARG A 135 -6.42 -9.89 -3.37
C ARG A 135 -7.31 -9.12 -4.34
N ILE A 136 -6.71 -8.50 -5.32
CA ILE A 136 -7.43 -7.60 -6.24
C ILE A 136 -6.70 -7.53 -7.58
N GLU A 137 -7.45 -7.25 -8.66
CA GLU A 137 -6.82 -6.97 -9.95
C GLU A 137 -6.07 -5.65 -9.90
N LYS A 138 -4.88 -5.61 -10.48
CA LYS A 138 -4.02 -4.42 -10.46
C LYS A 138 -4.74 -3.18 -11.00
N GLY A 139 -5.42 -3.32 -12.12
CA GLY A 139 -6.12 -2.18 -12.73
C GLY A 139 -7.18 -1.57 -11.85
N LYS A 140 -7.89 -2.40 -11.08
CA LYS A 140 -8.91 -1.91 -10.15
C LYS A 140 -8.30 -1.15 -8.99
N LEU A 141 -7.17 -1.64 -8.46
CA LEU A 141 -6.47 -0.93 -7.40
C LEU A 141 -5.97 0.44 -7.87
N LEU A 142 -5.32 0.48 -9.04
CA LEU A 142 -4.78 1.73 -9.55
C LEU A 142 -5.90 2.73 -9.87
N LYS A 143 -7.04 2.25 -10.33
CA LYS A 143 -8.19 3.11 -10.57
C LYS A 143 -8.69 3.76 -9.27
N ILE A 144 -8.80 2.98 -8.20
CA ILE A 144 -9.19 3.50 -6.89
C ILE A 144 -8.19 4.54 -6.41
N LEU A 145 -6.90 4.27 -6.55
CA LEU A 145 -5.85 5.20 -6.16
C LEU A 145 -5.97 6.52 -6.93
N GLY A 146 -6.24 6.45 -8.23
CA GLY A 146 -6.43 7.64 -9.06
C GLY A 146 -7.67 8.44 -8.71
N GLU A 147 -8.71 7.79 -8.21
CA GLU A 147 -9.98 8.42 -7.86
C GLU A 147 -10.05 8.91 -6.41
N SER A 148 -9.10 8.51 -5.58
CA SER A 148 -9.20 8.78 -4.14
C SER A 148 -9.08 10.25 -3.80
N GLY A 149 -8.78 11.08 -4.77
CA GLY A 149 -8.81 12.53 -4.58
C GLY A 149 -7.75 13.08 -3.68
N ASN A 150 -6.86 12.26 -3.21
CA ASN A 150 -5.91 12.81 -2.31
C ASN A 150 -4.55 12.69 -2.77
N LYS A 151 -4.43 12.56 -3.97
CA LYS A 151 -3.34 12.30 -4.25
C LYS A 151 -2.78 12.48 -5.27
N ARG A 152 -1.78 12.51 -5.16
CA ARG A 152 -0.93 12.40 -6.06
C ARG A 152 -0.55 11.05 -6.29
N TYR A 153 -1.02 10.67 -7.32
CA TYR A 153 -0.73 9.47 -8.00
C TYR A 153 0.40 9.79 -8.96
N LYS A 154 1.59 9.42 -8.58
CA LYS A 154 2.76 9.75 -9.37
C LYS A 154 3.69 8.54 -9.47
N PRO A 155 3.78 7.88 -10.64
CA PRO A 155 4.73 6.78 -10.81
C PRO A 155 6.17 7.28 -10.75
N ILE A 156 6.99 6.61 -9.99
CA ILE A 156 8.43 6.83 -10.02
C ILE A 156 9.14 5.50 -10.07
N ASN A 157 10.38 5.52 -10.50
CA ASN A 157 11.15 4.30 -10.64
C ASN A 157 12.02 4.14 -9.40
N PHE A 158 11.59 3.28 -8.50
CA PHE A 158 12.32 3.03 -7.25
C PHE A 158 13.58 2.13 -7.48
#